data_35f60ad743f4949371dc10546f24281e
#
_entry.id   35f60ad743f4949371dc10546f24281e
#
_cell.length_a   1.000
_cell.length_b   1.000
_cell.length_c   1.000
_cell.angle_alpha   90.00
_cell.angle_beta   90.00
_cell.angle_gamma   90.00
#
_symmetry.space_group_name_H-M   'P 1'
#
loop_
_entity.id
_entity.type
_entity.pdbx_description
1 polymer ?
#
loop_
_entity_poly.entity_id
_entity_poly.type
_entity_poly.pdbx_seq_one_letter_code
_entity_poly.pdbx_strand_id
1 'polypeptide(L)'
;MDNSKERLEVILDKLKEIEYGVAVIRSNEPQFPYTSGPRDYQIQAFENWKTNKQKGLFAMATGTGKTITSLNCLLEIYKRLGYYKALILVPTITLVDQWEKECAKFNFTNVIKVCSKYSGWQTSLANIRMLELTNPDNKQSYVIISTYASFIRPANFIELNQFPKNKLLFIADEAHNMGAGLIAKRLNDIKYSRRIGLSATPERQ
;
A
#
# COMPACT_ATOMS: atom_id res chain seq x y z
N MET A 1 47.55 -33.52 -11.18
CA MET A 1 46.60 -33.03 -12.20
C MET A 1 45.21 -33.13 -11.59
N ASP A 2 44.53 -32.07 -11.53
CA ASP A 2 43.08 -31.78 -11.49
C ASP A 2 42.54 -30.96 -10.32
N ASN A 3 43.37 -30.08 -9.75
CA ASN A 3 42.90 -29.10 -8.74
C ASN A 3 42.08 -27.95 -9.38
N SER A 4 42.15 -27.79 -10.71
CA SER A 4 41.46 -26.71 -11.42
C SER A 4 39.98 -27.00 -11.72
N LYS A 5 39.64 -28.27 -11.97
CA LYS A 5 38.27 -28.71 -12.22
C LYS A 5 37.46 -28.69 -10.93
N GLU A 6 37.98 -29.21 -9.83
CA GLU A 6 37.32 -29.14 -8.51
C GLU A 6 37.08 -27.70 -8.06
N ARG A 7 38.02 -26.79 -8.29
CA ARG A 7 37.84 -25.36 -7.99
C ARG A 7 36.75 -24.70 -8.82
N LEU A 8 36.66 -25.09 -10.12
CA LEU A 8 35.60 -24.58 -11.00
C LEU A 8 34.21 -25.06 -10.57
N GLU A 9 34.07 -26.35 -10.19
CA GLU A 9 32.80 -26.88 -9.68
C GLU A 9 32.35 -26.19 -8.41
N VAL A 10 33.23 -25.95 -7.44
CA VAL A 10 32.94 -25.24 -6.22
C VAL A 10 32.52 -23.78 -6.48
N ILE A 11 33.13 -23.12 -7.46
CA ILE A 11 32.75 -21.76 -7.86
C ILE A 11 31.37 -21.75 -8.53
N LEU A 12 31.10 -22.71 -9.40
CA LEU A 12 29.81 -22.86 -10.08
C LEU A 12 28.67 -23.12 -9.09
N ASP A 13 28.89 -23.97 -8.09
CA ASP A 13 27.86 -24.22 -7.08
C ASP A 13 27.60 -23.01 -6.18
N LYS A 14 28.63 -22.26 -5.80
CA LYS A 14 28.45 -20.98 -5.09
C LYS A 14 27.72 -19.93 -5.92
N LEU A 15 27.97 -19.86 -7.22
CA LEU A 15 27.24 -18.97 -8.13
C LEU A 15 25.76 -19.35 -8.22
N LYS A 16 25.43 -20.66 -8.31
CA LYS A 16 24.04 -21.14 -8.29
C LYS A 16 23.33 -20.82 -6.97
N GLU A 17 24.00 -20.97 -5.83
CA GLU A 17 23.46 -20.59 -4.52
C GLU A 17 23.16 -19.07 -4.45
N ILE A 18 24.06 -18.24 -4.98
CA ILE A 18 23.87 -16.80 -5.04
C ILE A 18 22.73 -16.44 -5.99
N GLU A 19 22.67 -17.04 -7.18
CA GLU A 19 21.57 -16.83 -8.13
C GLU A 19 20.22 -17.25 -7.55
N TYR A 20 20.16 -18.42 -6.88
CA TYR A 20 18.98 -18.87 -6.18
C TYR A 20 18.58 -17.89 -5.05
N GLY A 21 19.54 -17.46 -4.24
CA GLY A 21 19.31 -16.46 -3.18
C GLY A 21 18.78 -15.13 -3.73
N VAL A 22 19.34 -14.63 -4.81
CA VAL A 22 18.87 -13.41 -5.51
C VAL A 22 17.47 -13.61 -6.10
N ALA A 23 17.18 -14.79 -6.68
CA ALA A 23 15.86 -15.11 -7.21
C ALA A 23 14.80 -15.18 -6.11
N VAL A 24 15.11 -15.78 -4.96
CA VAL A 24 14.21 -15.82 -3.78
C VAL A 24 13.97 -14.43 -3.22
N ILE A 25 15.00 -13.58 -3.11
CA ILE A 25 14.85 -12.19 -2.66
C ILE A 25 13.96 -11.41 -3.64
N ARG A 26 14.19 -11.53 -4.95
CA ARG A 26 13.36 -10.87 -5.98
C ARG A 26 11.93 -11.36 -6.00
N SER A 27 11.66 -12.63 -5.67
CA SER A 27 10.30 -13.18 -5.60
C SER A 27 9.48 -12.59 -4.45
N ASN A 28 10.13 -12.05 -3.41
CA ASN A 28 9.49 -11.45 -2.24
C ASN A 28 9.38 -9.92 -2.31
N GLU A 29 9.98 -9.29 -3.33
CA GLU A 29 9.85 -7.84 -3.51
C GLU A 29 8.47 -7.47 -4.05
N PRO A 30 7.95 -6.28 -3.68
CA PRO A 30 6.74 -5.74 -4.28
C PRO A 30 6.84 -5.66 -5.81
N GLN A 31 5.86 -6.25 -6.49
CA GLN A 31 5.81 -6.30 -7.95
C GLN A 31 4.36 -6.26 -8.45
N PHE A 32 4.19 -5.92 -9.73
CA PHE A 32 2.87 -5.97 -10.35
C PHE A 32 2.41 -7.43 -10.49
N PRO A 33 1.13 -7.77 -10.15
CA PRO A 33 0.69 -9.16 -10.01
C PRO A 33 0.53 -9.93 -11.32
N TYR A 34 0.56 -9.26 -12.47
CA TYR A 34 0.36 -9.86 -13.78
C TYR A 34 1.60 -9.67 -14.66
N THR A 35 2.01 -10.71 -15.37
CA THR A 35 3.16 -10.69 -16.29
C THR A 35 2.99 -9.72 -17.46
N SER A 36 1.74 -9.44 -17.85
CA SER A 36 1.40 -8.44 -18.87
C SER A 36 1.67 -6.99 -18.44
N GLY A 37 1.97 -6.78 -17.15
CA GLY A 37 2.09 -5.43 -16.60
C GLY A 37 0.75 -4.70 -16.47
N PRO A 38 0.79 -3.43 -16.04
CA PRO A 38 -0.40 -2.58 -15.97
C PRO A 38 -0.93 -2.25 -17.36
N ARG A 39 -2.24 -2.15 -17.48
CA ARG A 39 -2.93 -1.74 -18.72
C ARG A 39 -2.71 -0.25 -18.99
N ASP A 40 -2.84 0.19 -20.24
CA ASP A 40 -2.59 1.58 -20.65
C ASP A 40 -3.35 2.60 -19.81
N TYR A 41 -4.64 2.35 -19.53
CA TYR A 41 -5.44 3.25 -18.70
C TYR A 41 -4.96 3.32 -17.23
N GLN A 42 -4.32 2.26 -16.71
CA GLN A 42 -3.75 2.25 -15.36
C GLN A 42 -2.44 3.05 -15.32
N ILE A 43 -1.65 2.95 -16.38
CA ILE A 43 -0.46 3.78 -16.58
C ILE A 43 -0.87 5.25 -16.68
N GLN A 44 -1.88 5.55 -17.51
CA GLN A 44 -2.41 6.90 -17.67
C GLN A 44 -2.94 7.48 -16.36
N ALA A 45 -3.67 6.68 -15.57
CA ALA A 45 -4.18 7.09 -14.27
C ALA A 45 -3.04 7.44 -13.29
N PHE A 46 -1.96 6.66 -13.28
CA PHE A 46 -0.77 6.96 -12.49
C PHE A 46 -0.10 8.27 -12.92
N GLU A 47 0.14 8.47 -14.21
CA GLU A 47 0.77 9.70 -14.72
C GLU A 47 -0.08 10.94 -14.45
N ASN A 48 -1.40 10.86 -14.63
CA ASN A 48 -2.32 11.94 -14.29
C ASN A 48 -2.30 12.27 -12.80
N TRP A 49 -2.28 11.24 -11.93
CA TRP A 49 -2.18 11.43 -10.49
C TRP A 49 -0.85 12.07 -10.10
N LYS A 50 0.24 11.63 -10.69
CA LYS A 50 1.60 12.15 -10.47
C LYS A 50 1.70 13.63 -10.86
N THR A 51 1.20 14.00 -12.03
CA THR A 51 1.19 15.40 -12.52
C THR A 51 0.26 16.28 -11.69
N ASN A 52 -0.83 15.73 -11.16
CA ASN A 52 -1.74 16.44 -10.25
C ASN A 52 -1.26 16.44 -8.79
N LYS A 53 0.04 16.59 -8.56
CA LYS A 53 0.68 16.67 -7.23
C LYS A 53 0.31 15.48 -6.32
N GLN A 54 0.14 14.31 -6.89
CA GLN A 54 -0.22 13.06 -6.21
C GLN A 54 -1.57 13.13 -5.46
N LYS A 55 -2.54 13.82 -6.04
CA LYS A 55 -3.92 13.92 -5.55
C LYS A 55 -4.88 13.61 -6.70
N GLY A 56 -5.87 12.77 -6.47
CA GLY A 56 -6.84 12.45 -7.52
C GLY A 56 -7.99 11.57 -7.07
N LEU A 57 -9.02 11.57 -7.91
CA LEU A 57 -10.14 10.64 -7.86
C LEU A 57 -10.06 9.72 -9.07
N PHE A 58 -10.01 8.42 -8.83
CA PHE A 58 -10.10 7.41 -9.88
C PHE A 58 -11.57 7.01 -10.04
N ALA A 59 -12.25 7.71 -10.94
CA ALA A 59 -13.63 7.40 -11.33
C ALA A 59 -13.61 6.31 -12.40
N MET A 60 -13.84 5.08 -12.00
CA MET A 60 -13.74 3.89 -12.86
C MET A 60 -14.89 2.93 -12.55
N ALA A 61 -15.49 2.33 -13.57
CA ALA A 61 -16.59 1.37 -13.39
C ALA A 61 -16.19 0.21 -12.46
N THR A 62 -17.20 -0.43 -11.85
CA THR A 62 -16.96 -1.63 -11.04
C THR A 62 -16.33 -2.73 -11.89
N GLY A 63 -15.37 -3.46 -11.35
CA GLY A 63 -14.66 -4.54 -12.07
C GLY A 63 -13.53 -4.08 -13.00
N THR A 64 -13.32 -2.78 -13.23
CA THR A 64 -12.27 -2.28 -14.12
C THR A 64 -10.88 -2.20 -13.47
N GLY A 65 -10.74 -2.66 -12.21
CA GLY A 65 -9.43 -2.73 -11.57
C GLY A 65 -9.01 -1.47 -10.80
N LYS A 66 -9.95 -0.70 -10.24
CA LYS A 66 -9.66 0.47 -9.36
C LYS A 66 -8.61 0.17 -8.29
N THR A 67 -8.80 -0.93 -7.58
CA THR A 67 -7.90 -1.40 -6.51
C THR A 67 -6.50 -1.64 -7.05
N ILE A 68 -6.38 -2.36 -8.16
CA ILE A 68 -5.08 -2.65 -8.81
C ILE A 68 -4.41 -1.35 -9.28
N THR A 69 -5.18 -0.42 -9.85
CA THR A 69 -4.65 0.89 -10.29
C THR A 69 -4.08 1.68 -9.11
N SER A 70 -4.78 1.71 -7.99
CA SER A 70 -4.30 2.42 -6.79
C SER A 70 -3.10 1.74 -6.13
N LEU A 71 -3.07 0.41 -6.08
CA LEU A 71 -1.92 -0.35 -5.58
C LEU A 71 -0.72 -0.25 -6.53
N ASN A 72 -0.94 -0.10 -7.85
CA ASN A 72 0.13 0.23 -8.78
C ASN A 72 0.77 1.60 -8.47
N CYS A 73 -0.01 2.59 -8.04
CA CYS A 73 0.56 3.87 -7.57
C CYS A 73 1.46 3.67 -6.33
N LEU A 74 1.07 2.77 -5.41
CA LEU A 74 1.89 2.40 -4.25
C LEU A 74 3.16 1.67 -4.66
N LEU A 75 3.08 0.78 -5.66
CA LEU A 75 4.22 0.08 -6.24
C LEU A 75 5.21 1.05 -6.89
N GLU A 76 4.74 2.03 -7.63
CA GLU A 76 5.60 3.05 -8.25
C GLU A 76 6.27 3.96 -7.20
N ILE A 77 5.61 4.20 -6.06
CA ILE A 77 6.25 4.85 -4.91
C ILE A 77 7.36 3.97 -4.35
N TYR A 78 7.11 2.66 -4.17
CA TYR A 78 8.10 1.70 -3.71
C TYR A 78 9.32 1.65 -4.64
N LYS A 79 9.13 1.52 -5.94
CA LYS A 79 10.22 1.50 -6.92
C LYS A 79 11.13 2.74 -6.83
N ARG A 80 10.56 3.89 -6.49
CA ARG A 80 11.30 5.15 -6.36
C ARG A 80 11.99 5.32 -5.01
N LEU A 81 11.36 4.90 -3.91
CA LEU A 81 11.81 5.20 -2.55
C LEU A 81 12.45 4.01 -1.83
N GLY A 82 12.24 2.77 -2.33
CA GLY A 82 12.67 1.53 -1.68
C GLY A 82 11.80 1.13 -0.48
N TYR A 83 10.67 1.82 -0.24
CA TYR A 83 9.69 1.48 0.79
C TYR A 83 8.29 1.98 0.40
N TYR A 84 7.26 1.42 1.02
CA TYR A 84 5.88 1.83 0.84
C TYR A 84 5.18 2.03 2.18
N LYS A 85 4.31 3.04 2.28
CA LYS A 85 3.48 3.32 3.44
C LYS A 85 2.11 3.73 2.96
N ALA A 86 1.06 3.02 3.38
CA ALA A 86 -0.30 3.33 2.97
C ALA A 86 -1.29 3.26 4.14
N LEU A 87 -2.31 4.12 4.08
CA LEU A 87 -3.54 4.02 4.86
C LEU A 87 -4.71 3.93 3.90
N ILE A 88 -5.43 2.82 3.95
CA ILE A 88 -6.55 2.49 3.08
C ILE A 88 -7.82 2.50 3.91
N LEU A 89 -8.81 3.31 3.52
CA LEU A 89 -10.13 3.32 4.12
C LEU A 89 -11.14 2.62 3.22
N VAL A 90 -11.93 1.73 3.83
CA VAL A 90 -12.93 0.92 3.13
C VAL A 90 -14.29 0.97 3.85
N PRO A 91 -15.42 0.82 3.13
CA PRO A 91 -16.75 0.86 3.74
C PRO A 91 -17.03 -0.28 4.72
N THR A 92 -16.58 -1.50 4.44
CA THR A 92 -17.01 -2.71 5.15
C THR A 92 -15.84 -3.59 5.59
N ILE A 93 -16.08 -4.45 6.58
CA ILE A 93 -15.10 -5.43 7.06
C ILE A 93 -14.73 -6.43 5.95
N THR A 94 -15.68 -6.83 5.13
CA THR A 94 -15.43 -7.74 3.99
C THR A 94 -14.39 -7.13 3.02
N LEU A 95 -14.47 -5.83 2.78
CA LEU A 95 -13.51 -5.12 1.94
C LEU A 95 -12.12 -5.04 2.58
N VAL A 96 -12.01 -5.02 3.91
CA VAL A 96 -10.69 -5.13 4.58
C VAL A 96 -9.97 -6.41 4.14
N ASP A 97 -10.67 -7.55 4.14
CA ASP A 97 -10.09 -8.84 3.75
C ASP A 97 -9.80 -8.92 2.24
N GLN A 98 -10.64 -8.29 1.43
CA GLN A 98 -10.41 -8.22 -0.02
C GLN A 98 -9.17 -7.38 -0.35
N TRP A 99 -9.02 -6.23 0.28
CA TRP A 99 -7.85 -5.38 0.10
C TRP A 99 -6.55 -6.03 0.58
N GLU A 100 -6.59 -6.78 1.69
CA GLU A 100 -5.45 -7.58 2.14
C GLU A 100 -5.02 -8.59 1.05
N LYS A 101 -5.98 -9.31 0.46
CA LYS A 101 -5.69 -10.25 -0.64
C LYS A 101 -5.10 -9.55 -1.88
N GLU A 102 -5.60 -8.36 -2.21
CA GLU A 102 -5.05 -7.59 -3.32
C GLU A 102 -3.63 -7.09 -3.00
N CYS A 103 -3.35 -6.64 -1.77
CA CYS A 103 -2.01 -6.29 -1.32
C CYS A 103 -1.05 -7.49 -1.43
N ALA A 104 -1.50 -8.68 -1.02
CA ALA A 104 -0.69 -9.90 -1.11
C ALA A 104 -0.30 -10.26 -2.56
N LYS A 105 -1.16 -10.01 -3.55
CA LYS A 105 -0.84 -10.21 -4.97
C LYS A 105 0.32 -9.32 -5.44
N PHE A 106 0.47 -8.13 -4.85
CA PHE A 106 1.58 -7.22 -5.12
C PHE A 106 2.83 -7.51 -4.28
N ASN A 107 2.84 -8.54 -3.44
CA ASN A 107 3.84 -8.80 -2.42
C ASN A 107 3.99 -7.65 -1.40
N PHE A 108 2.94 -6.88 -1.17
CA PHE A 108 2.90 -5.96 -0.05
C PHE A 108 2.66 -6.76 1.24
N THR A 109 3.66 -6.79 2.07
CA THR A 109 3.65 -7.45 3.39
C THR A 109 3.36 -6.43 4.50
N ASN A 110 3.32 -6.87 5.76
CA ASN A 110 3.07 -6.02 6.91
C ASN A 110 1.75 -5.24 6.81
N VAL A 111 0.66 -5.97 6.59
CA VAL A 111 -0.70 -5.43 6.51
C VAL A 111 -1.34 -5.44 7.89
N ILE A 112 -1.77 -4.27 8.38
CA ILE A 112 -2.46 -4.10 9.65
C ILE A 112 -3.92 -3.78 9.40
N LYS A 113 -4.81 -4.61 9.97
CA LYS A 113 -6.27 -4.50 9.79
C LYS A 113 -6.91 -3.85 11.01
N VAL A 114 -7.46 -2.64 10.83
CA VAL A 114 -8.07 -1.83 11.88
C VAL A 114 -9.59 -1.86 11.76
N CYS A 115 -10.21 -2.88 12.34
CA CYS A 115 -11.67 -2.99 12.43
C CYS A 115 -12.08 -3.86 13.62
N SER A 116 -13.38 -3.94 13.90
CA SER A 116 -13.91 -4.68 15.06
C SER A 116 -13.69 -6.20 14.99
N LYS A 117 -13.43 -6.76 13.82
CA LYS A 117 -13.17 -8.19 13.60
C LYS A 117 -11.79 -8.63 14.12
N TYR A 118 -10.80 -7.72 14.13
CA TYR A 118 -9.42 -8.03 14.45
C TYR A 118 -9.00 -7.35 15.76
N SER A 119 -8.22 -8.07 16.56
CA SER A 119 -7.61 -7.57 17.80
C SER A 119 -6.09 -7.38 17.63
N GLY A 120 -5.44 -6.70 18.56
CA GLY A 120 -3.98 -6.56 18.59
C GLY A 120 -3.40 -5.52 17.60
N TRP A 121 -4.20 -4.93 16.74
CA TRP A 121 -3.73 -3.91 15.80
C TRP A 121 -3.19 -2.64 16.50
N GLN A 122 -3.67 -2.33 17.70
CA GLN A 122 -3.18 -1.21 18.50
C GLN A 122 -1.68 -1.37 18.82
N THR A 123 -1.26 -2.57 19.24
CA THR A 123 0.15 -2.87 19.50
C THR A 123 0.98 -2.76 18.22
N SER A 124 0.47 -3.28 17.10
CA SER A 124 1.14 -3.17 15.81
C SER A 124 1.32 -1.73 15.36
N LEU A 125 0.29 -0.88 15.51
CA LEU A 125 0.38 0.55 15.21
C LEU A 125 1.37 1.28 16.15
N ALA A 126 1.34 0.96 17.44
CA ALA A 126 2.27 1.54 18.41
C ALA A 126 3.72 1.22 18.09
N ASN A 127 4.01 -0.02 17.71
CA ASN A 127 5.35 -0.45 17.29
C ASN A 127 5.84 0.30 16.05
N ILE A 128 5.00 0.39 15.00
CA ILE A 128 5.35 1.16 13.80
C ILE A 128 5.58 2.63 14.14
N ARG A 129 4.70 3.23 14.93
CA ARG A 129 4.83 4.62 15.32
C ARG A 129 6.11 4.89 16.13
N MET A 130 6.45 3.99 17.06
CA MET A 130 7.70 4.07 17.80
C MET A 130 8.91 4.08 16.84
N LEU A 131 8.93 3.19 15.87
CA LEU A 131 9.98 3.13 14.86
C LEU A 131 10.04 4.41 13.99
N GLU A 132 8.90 4.98 13.62
CA GLU A 132 8.83 6.23 12.86
C GLU A 132 9.35 7.43 13.67
N LEU A 133 9.15 7.44 14.98
CA LEU A 133 9.61 8.52 15.87
C LEU A 133 11.09 8.41 16.22
N THR A 134 11.58 7.18 16.44
CA THR A 134 12.98 6.94 16.84
C THR A 134 13.94 6.95 15.67
N ASN A 135 13.47 6.68 14.45
CA ASN A 135 14.29 6.68 13.25
C ASN A 135 13.56 7.44 12.12
N PRO A 136 13.81 8.77 11.98
CA PRO A 136 13.20 9.58 10.92
C PRO A 136 13.48 9.10 9.49
N ASP A 137 14.61 8.42 9.27
CA ASP A 137 14.99 7.82 7.99
C ASP A 137 14.49 6.39 7.81
N ASN A 138 13.60 5.95 8.71
CA ASN A 138 13.04 4.61 8.69
C ASN A 138 12.35 4.31 7.35
N LYS A 139 12.90 3.33 6.63
CA LYS A 139 12.39 2.81 5.36
C LYS A 139 11.45 1.62 5.55
N GLN A 140 10.87 1.45 6.75
CA GLN A 140 9.92 0.38 7.01
C GLN A 140 8.69 0.52 6.11
N SER A 141 8.30 -0.61 5.51
CA SER A 141 7.12 -0.71 4.65
C SER A 141 5.93 -1.26 5.44
N TYR A 142 4.75 -0.69 5.23
CA TYR A 142 3.49 -1.17 5.82
C TYR A 142 2.27 -0.70 5.07
N VAL A 143 1.17 -1.43 5.22
CA VAL A 143 -0.17 -1.04 4.76
C VAL A 143 -1.13 -1.14 5.92
N ILE A 144 -1.84 -0.07 6.23
CA ILE A 144 -2.92 -0.05 7.23
C ILE A 144 -4.24 -0.02 6.47
N ILE A 145 -5.13 -0.98 6.77
CA ILE A 145 -6.47 -1.04 6.18
C ILE A 145 -7.49 -0.86 7.30
N SER A 146 -8.30 0.18 7.21
CA SER A 146 -9.32 0.48 8.23
C SER A 146 -10.70 0.62 7.60
N THR A 147 -11.74 0.19 8.32
CA THR A 147 -13.10 0.61 7.93
C THR A 147 -13.33 2.08 8.28
N TYR A 148 -14.17 2.78 7.51
CA TYR A 148 -14.58 4.15 7.85
C TYR A 148 -15.16 4.23 9.27
N ALA A 149 -15.98 3.25 9.66
CA ALA A 149 -16.57 3.20 10.99
C ALA A 149 -15.52 3.07 12.13
N SER A 150 -14.43 2.37 11.89
CA SER A 150 -13.33 2.27 12.86
C SER A 150 -12.47 3.53 12.86
N PHE A 151 -12.20 4.08 11.67
CA PHE A 151 -11.37 5.28 11.50
C PHE A 151 -11.94 6.52 12.20
N ILE A 152 -13.27 6.75 12.14
CA ILE A 152 -13.91 7.95 12.74
C ILE A 152 -14.00 7.90 14.26
N ARG A 153 -13.78 6.75 14.91
CA ARG A 153 -13.74 6.66 16.38
C ARG A 153 -12.61 7.51 16.92
N PRO A 154 -12.85 8.39 17.92
CA PRO A 154 -11.84 9.35 18.37
C PRO A 154 -10.50 8.72 18.76
N ALA A 155 -10.50 7.62 19.52
CA ALA A 155 -9.29 6.93 19.93
C ALA A 155 -8.50 6.38 18.72
N ASN A 156 -9.19 5.72 17.76
CA ASN A 156 -8.55 5.18 16.58
C ASN A 156 -8.03 6.27 15.64
N PHE A 157 -8.79 7.37 15.50
CA PHE A 157 -8.39 8.49 14.66
C PHE A 157 -7.10 9.13 15.15
N ILE A 158 -6.96 9.33 16.46
CA ILE A 158 -5.73 9.86 17.04
C ILE A 158 -4.53 8.98 16.67
N GLU A 159 -4.66 7.67 16.78
CA GLU A 159 -3.61 6.72 16.42
C GLU A 159 -3.28 6.76 14.91
N LEU A 160 -4.30 6.73 14.06
CA LEU A 160 -4.16 6.66 12.61
C LEU A 160 -3.71 7.99 11.97
N ASN A 161 -3.88 9.12 12.66
CA ASN A 161 -3.48 10.43 12.13
C ASN A 161 -2.06 10.86 12.55
N GLN A 162 -1.32 10.02 13.26
CA GLN A 162 0.05 10.32 13.73
C GLN A 162 1.16 9.88 12.77
N PHE A 163 0.81 9.22 11.66
CA PHE A 163 1.79 8.76 10.68
C PHE A 163 2.35 9.90 9.81
N PRO A 164 3.56 9.73 9.22
CA PRO A 164 4.22 10.78 8.45
C PRO A 164 3.39 11.25 7.25
N LYS A 165 3.00 12.52 7.26
CA LYS A 165 2.04 13.11 6.29
C LYS A 165 2.58 13.16 4.86
N ASN A 166 3.89 13.26 4.69
CA ASN A 166 4.56 13.37 3.39
C ASN A 166 5.07 12.03 2.84
N LYS A 167 5.08 10.97 3.65
CA LYS A 167 5.59 9.65 3.27
C LYS A 167 4.48 8.65 2.96
N LEU A 168 3.28 8.84 3.49
CA LEU A 168 2.17 7.93 3.44
C LEU A 168 1.22 8.24 2.27
N LEU A 169 0.79 7.19 1.54
CA LEU A 169 -0.29 7.25 0.56
C LEU A 169 -1.62 6.96 1.25
N PHE A 170 -2.55 7.91 1.18
CA PHE A 170 -3.92 7.74 1.65
C PHE A 170 -4.82 7.30 0.50
N ILE A 171 -5.54 6.19 0.67
CA ILE A 171 -6.50 5.67 -0.30
C ILE A 171 -7.87 5.59 0.37
N ALA A 172 -8.88 6.14 -0.27
CA ALA A 172 -10.27 6.05 0.16
C ALA A 172 -11.09 5.29 -0.86
N ASP A 173 -11.49 4.06 -0.53
CA ASP A 173 -12.35 3.25 -1.39
C ASP A 173 -13.81 3.66 -1.24
N GLU A 174 -14.56 3.64 -2.35
CA GLU A 174 -15.93 4.19 -2.43
C GLU A 174 -16.00 5.61 -1.86
N ALA A 175 -15.19 6.50 -2.43
CA ALA A 175 -14.95 7.86 -1.94
C ALA A 175 -16.21 8.73 -1.81
N HIS A 176 -17.32 8.36 -2.47
CA HIS A 176 -18.62 9.01 -2.29
C HIS A 176 -19.15 8.90 -0.84
N ASN A 177 -18.70 7.91 -0.07
CA ASN A 177 -19.03 7.79 1.35
C ASN A 177 -18.32 8.84 2.22
N MET A 178 -17.30 9.52 1.69
CA MET A 178 -16.53 10.53 2.42
C MET A 178 -17.32 11.84 2.67
N GLY A 179 -18.35 12.11 1.87
CA GLY A 179 -19.17 13.32 2.00
C GLY A 179 -20.11 13.37 3.20
N ALA A 180 -20.23 12.30 3.98
CA ALA A 180 -21.21 12.21 5.06
C ALA A 180 -20.65 12.71 6.41
N GLY A 181 -21.16 13.83 6.90
CA GLY A 181 -21.11 14.27 8.31
C GLY A 181 -19.75 14.13 9.01
N LEU A 182 -19.67 13.18 9.94
CA LEU A 182 -18.49 12.99 10.78
C LEU A 182 -17.25 12.49 9.99
N ILE A 183 -17.44 11.74 8.90
CA ILE A 183 -16.34 11.26 8.05
C ILE A 183 -15.67 12.46 7.38
N ALA A 184 -16.45 13.36 6.76
CA ALA A 184 -15.92 14.56 6.11
C ALA A 184 -15.14 15.44 7.11
N LYS A 185 -15.67 15.62 8.32
CA LYS A 185 -14.98 16.37 9.38
C LYS A 185 -13.61 15.75 9.71
N ARG A 186 -13.54 14.43 9.92
CA ARG A 186 -12.28 13.73 10.23
C ARG A 186 -11.29 13.76 9.06
N LEU A 187 -11.79 13.67 7.84
CA LEU A 187 -10.95 13.72 6.64
C LEU A 187 -10.33 15.10 6.41
N ASN A 188 -11.01 16.18 6.80
CA ASN A 188 -10.44 17.52 6.74
C ASN A 188 -9.25 17.70 7.71
N ASP A 189 -9.22 16.93 8.80
CA ASP A 189 -8.11 16.94 9.76
C ASP A 189 -6.89 16.12 9.26
N ILE A 190 -7.06 15.29 8.19
CA ILE A 190 -5.98 14.52 7.58
C ILE A 190 -5.19 15.41 6.64
N LYS A 191 -3.88 15.50 6.88
CA LYS A 191 -2.97 16.30 6.05
C LYS A 191 -1.99 15.46 5.22
N TYR A 192 -2.39 14.27 4.76
CA TYR A 192 -1.56 13.46 3.88
C TYR A 192 -1.40 14.12 2.51
N SER A 193 -0.16 14.24 2.05
CA SER A 193 0.14 14.90 0.77
C SER A 193 -0.25 14.05 -0.44
N ARG A 194 -0.17 12.71 -0.33
CA ARG A 194 -0.54 11.77 -1.38
C ARG A 194 -1.91 11.19 -1.10
N ARG A 195 -2.87 11.39 -2.01
CA ARG A 195 -4.26 10.96 -1.82
C ARG A 195 -4.87 10.41 -3.10
N ILE A 196 -5.59 9.29 -2.97
CA ILE A 196 -6.40 8.69 -4.03
C ILE A 196 -7.79 8.42 -3.46
N GLY A 197 -8.82 8.94 -4.11
CA GLY A 197 -10.19 8.50 -3.94
C GLY A 197 -10.54 7.50 -5.04
N LEU A 198 -11.29 6.44 -4.71
CA LEU A 198 -11.83 5.49 -5.67
C LEU A 198 -13.35 5.60 -5.67
N SER A 199 -13.97 5.72 -6.85
CA SER A 199 -15.42 5.73 -6.98
C SER A 199 -15.85 4.96 -8.21
N ALA A 200 -16.96 4.23 -8.09
CA ALA A 200 -17.60 3.54 -9.22
C ALA A 200 -18.42 4.48 -10.08
N THR A 201 -18.92 5.57 -9.50
CA THR A 201 -19.71 6.59 -10.20
C THR A 201 -18.94 7.89 -10.25
N PRO A 202 -18.67 8.45 -11.45
CA PRO A 202 -18.27 9.83 -11.57
C PRO A 202 -19.47 10.70 -11.22
N GLU A 203 -19.33 11.48 -10.15
CA GLU A 203 -20.21 12.61 -9.79
C GLU A 203 -21.67 12.31 -9.44
N ARG A 204 -21.99 12.52 -8.17
CA ARG A 204 -23.22 13.26 -7.84
C ARG A 204 -22.81 14.72 -7.74
N GLN A 205 -23.27 15.48 -8.73
CA GLN A 205 -23.35 16.93 -8.64
C GLN A 205 -24.14 17.35 -7.40
#